data_c7ae869161139608a0adcd65acc9975d
#
_entry.id   c7ae869161139608a0adcd65acc9975d
#
_cell.length_a   1.000
_cell.length_b   1.000
_cell.length_c   1.000
_cell.angle_alpha   90.00
_cell.angle_beta   90.00
_cell.angle_gamma   90.00
#
_symmetry.space_group_name_H-M   'P 1'
#
loop_
_entity.id
_entity.type
_entity.pdbx_description
1 polymer ?
#
loop_
_entity_poly.entity_id
_entity_poly.type
_entity_poly.pdbx_seq_one_letter_code
_entity_poly.pdbx_strand_id
1 'polypeptide(L)'
;MESLRDIWATLPSMKPEAYLPVYERFLHPTRDATRAVLELGIADGGSLLIWERYFPHARIVGLDINPVTIAARDGRIATEQASQADPAALGRVRATHAPDGFDLIIDDASHVGAFSEAAFRHLFRRHLKPGGLYVIEDWGTGYWPDWQDGGRFEEPAAYDGRRLPSHDFGMVGFIKRLVDFCHQDALQIGLGGPLAAEAEALAVAFLSVHAGIVVVGKPA
;
A
#
# COMPACT_ATOMS: atom_id res chain seq x y z
N MET A 1 -4.15 3.15 -26.86
CA MET A 1 -4.25 2.36 -25.60
C MET A 1 -5.14 3.15 -24.67
N GLU A 2 -6.12 2.52 -24.04
CA GLU A 2 -7.08 3.18 -23.16
C GLU A 2 -6.37 3.73 -21.90
N SER A 3 -6.69 4.97 -21.48
CA SER A 3 -6.08 5.57 -20.29
C SER A 3 -6.66 4.97 -19.01
N LEU A 4 -5.95 5.13 -17.88
CA LEU A 4 -6.50 4.70 -16.58
C LEU A 4 -7.80 5.45 -16.27
N ARG A 5 -7.88 6.73 -16.62
CA ARG A 5 -9.08 7.56 -16.45
C ARG A 5 -10.29 7.01 -17.21
N ASP A 6 -10.10 6.60 -18.48
CA ASP A 6 -11.20 6.04 -19.28
C ASP A 6 -11.70 4.72 -18.68
N ILE A 7 -10.77 3.87 -18.22
CA ILE A 7 -11.09 2.60 -17.56
C ILE A 7 -11.86 2.86 -16.27
N TRP A 8 -11.36 3.77 -15.44
CA TRP A 8 -11.97 4.13 -14.15
C TRP A 8 -13.41 4.64 -14.31
N ALA A 9 -13.66 5.46 -15.33
CA ALA A 9 -14.99 6.00 -15.61
C ALA A 9 -16.02 4.93 -16.06
N THR A 10 -15.57 3.75 -16.48
CA THR A 10 -16.44 2.69 -17.03
C THR A 10 -16.65 1.49 -16.11
N LEU A 11 -15.89 1.40 -15.03
CA LEU A 11 -15.97 0.29 -14.06
C LEU A 11 -16.34 0.82 -12.68
N PRO A 12 -17.21 0.10 -11.94
CA PRO A 12 -17.54 0.48 -10.58
C PRO A 12 -16.29 0.35 -9.71
N SER A 13 -15.98 1.39 -8.96
CA SER A 13 -14.92 1.37 -7.95
C SER A 13 -15.28 2.33 -6.83
N MET A 14 -14.98 1.95 -5.60
CA MET A 14 -15.14 2.80 -4.42
C MET A 14 -13.93 3.74 -4.22
N LYS A 15 -12.86 3.57 -5.00
CA LYS A 15 -11.66 4.41 -4.88
C LYS A 15 -11.92 5.87 -5.27
N PRO A 16 -11.43 6.84 -4.48
CA PRO A 16 -11.60 8.26 -4.78
C PRO A 16 -10.96 8.67 -6.12
N GLU A 17 -11.69 9.42 -6.94
CA GLU A 17 -11.12 9.99 -8.19
C GLU A 17 -9.88 10.87 -7.95
N ALA A 18 -9.75 11.44 -6.76
CA ALA A 18 -8.59 12.24 -6.37
C ALA A 18 -7.26 11.46 -6.42
N TYR A 19 -7.31 10.12 -6.35
CA TYR A 19 -6.11 9.27 -6.43
C TYR A 19 -5.65 9.03 -7.87
N LEU A 20 -6.54 9.21 -8.84
CA LEU A 20 -6.28 8.90 -10.24
C LEU A 20 -5.02 9.60 -10.81
N PRO A 21 -4.80 10.91 -10.59
CA PRO A 21 -3.57 11.57 -11.09
C PRO A 21 -2.29 10.98 -10.50
N VAL A 22 -2.34 10.52 -9.24
CA VAL A 22 -1.19 9.88 -8.57
C VAL A 22 -0.93 8.52 -9.21
N TYR A 23 -1.96 7.70 -9.37
CA TYR A 23 -1.85 6.42 -10.04
C TYR A 23 -1.35 6.56 -11.49
N GLU A 24 -1.91 7.47 -12.28
CA GLU A 24 -1.44 7.71 -13.65
C GLU A 24 0.04 8.06 -13.69
N ARG A 25 0.49 8.96 -12.81
CA ARG A 25 1.89 9.38 -12.72
C ARG A 25 2.86 8.23 -12.47
N PHE A 26 2.53 7.36 -11.52
CA PHE A 26 3.44 6.32 -11.06
C PHE A 26 3.29 5.00 -11.80
N LEU A 27 2.09 4.65 -12.29
CA LEU A 27 1.83 3.37 -12.91
C LEU A 27 2.00 3.38 -14.44
N HIS A 28 1.81 4.54 -15.08
CA HIS A 28 1.92 4.64 -16.53
C HIS A 28 3.30 4.21 -17.08
N PRO A 29 4.43 4.60 -16.45
CA PRO A 29 5.76 4.21 -16.95
C PRO A 29 6.03 2.70 -16.93
N THR A 30 5.36 1.96 -16.04
CA THR A 30 5.60 0.51 -15.83
C THR A 30 4.47 -0.36 -16.34
N ARG A 31 3.41 0.22 -16.91
CA ARG A 31 2.17 -0.44 -17.29
C ARG A 31 2.38 -1.75 -18.06
N ASP A 32 3.14 -1.69 -19.14
CA ASP A 32 3.36 -2.85 -20.02
C ASP A 32 4.38 -3.85 -19.46
N ALA A 33 5.21 -3.41 -18.51
CA ALA A 33 6.21 -4.25 -17.85
C ALA A 33 5.65 -4.97 -16.61
N THR A 34 4.57 -4.47 -16.01
CA THR A 34 3.96 -5.05 -14.80
C THR A 34 3.43 -6.45 -15.07
N ARG A 35 3.79 -7.40 -14.21
CA ARG A 35 3.43 -8.82 -14.32
C ARG A 35 2.60 -9.33 -13.14
N ALA A 36 2.72 -8.71 -11.96
CA ALA A 36 1.99 -9.12 -10.77
C ALA A 36 1.61 -7.92 -9.90
N VAL A 37 0.33 -7.83 -9.57
CA VAL A 37 -0.26 -6.80 -8.70
C VAL A 37 -0.93 -7.49 -7.53
N LEU A 38 -0.70 -6.99 -6.32
CA LEU A 38 -1.41 -7.38 -5.10
C LEU A 38 -2.18 -6.19 -4.55
N GLU A 39 -3.45 -6.36 -4.25
CA GLU A 39 -4.25 -5.39 -3.51
C GLU A 39 -4.77 -6.02 -2.21
N LEU A 40 -4.50 -5.36 -1.10
CA LEU A 40 -5.00 -5.69 0.23
C LEU A 40 -6.22 -4.83 0.52
N GLY A 41 -7.35 -5.45 0.87
CA GLY A 41 -8.65 -4.78 0.98
C GLY A 41 -9.26 -4.54 -0.38
N ILE A 42 -10.20 -5.38 -0.77
CA ILE A 42 -10.77 -5.35 -2.12
C ILE A 42 -12.28 -5.12 -2.13
N ALA A 43 -12.91 -5.03 -0.95
CA ALA A 43 -14.35 -4.79 -0.79
C ALA A 43 -15.20 -5.66 -1.76
N ASP A 44 -15.80 -5.05 -2.78
CA ASP A 44 -16.60 -5.74 -3.82
C ASP A 44 -15.75 -6.21 -5.01
N GLY A 45 -14.46 -5.87 -5.04
CA GLY A 45 -13.51 -6.25 -6.09
C GLY A 45 -13.55 -5.38 -7.35
N GLY A 46 -14.27 -4.28 -7.34
CA GLY A 46 -14.34 -3.38 -8.50
C GLY A 46 -12.97 -2.85 -8.95
N SER A 47 -12.08 -2.56 -8.02
CA SER A 47 -10.71 -2.13 -8.28
C SER A 47 -9.90 -3.19 -9.05
N LEU A 48 -10.06 -4.47 -8.73
CA LEU A 48 -9.34 -5.54 -9.42
C LEU A 48 -9.69 -5.61 -10.91
N LEU A 49 -10.93 -5.27 -11.29
CA LEU A 49 -11.35 -5.20 -12.69
C LEU A 49 -10.67 -4.03 -13.41
N ILE A 50 -10.45 -2.91 -12.70
CA ILE A 50 -9.70 -1.77 -13.23
C ILE A 50 -8.25 -2.19 -13.47
N TRP A 51 -7.61 -2.83 -12.52
CA TRP A 51 -6.21 -3.28 -12.66
C TRP A 51 -6.05 -4.34 -13.74
N GLU A 52 -6.97 -5.31 -13.85
CA GLU A 52 -6.96 -6.31 -14.92
C GLU A 52 -7.00 -5.67 -16.32
N ARG A 53 -7.83 -4.63 -16.49
CA ARG A 53 -7.95 -3.91 -17.77
C ARG A 53 -6.76 -2.98 -18.02
N TYR A 54 -6.24 -2.35 -16.97
CA TYR A 54 -5.13 -1.42 -17.08
C TYR A 54 -3.79 -2.11 -17.32
N PHE A 55 -3.51 -3.21 -16.64
CA PHE A 55 -2.26 -3.98 -16.77
C PHE A 55 -2.47 -5.21 -17.66
N PRO A 56 -2.20 -5.11 -18.97
CA PRO A 56 -2.60 -6.16 -19.92
C PRO A 56 -1.89 -7.50 -19.73
N HIS A 57 -0.76 -7.49 -19.01
CA HIS A 57 0.09 -8.68 -18.82
C HIS A 57 0.20 -9.13 -17.38
N ALA A 58 -0.51 -8.49 -16.45
CA ALA A 58 -0.35 -8.78 -15.03
C ALA A 58 -1.35 -9.83 -14.52
N ARG A 59 -0.87 -10.69 -13.63
CA ARG A 59 -1.71 -11.39 -12.67
C ARG A 59 -2.17 -10.40 -11.61
N ILE A 60 -3.45 -10.32 -11.36
CA ILE A 60 -4.06 -9.43 -10.37
C ILE A 60 -4.52 -10.30 -9.19
N VAL A 61 -4.04 -10.00 -8.01
CA VAL A 61 -4.36 -10.75 -6.79
C VAL A 61 -4.99 -9.80 -5.78
N GLY A 62 -6.18 -10.12 -5.32
CA GLY A 62 -6.86 -9.41 -4.25
C GLY A 62 -6.87 -10.22 -2.96
N LEU A 63 -6.63 -9.58 -1.83
CA LEU A 63 -6.74 -10.18 -0.52
C LEU A 63 -7.71 -9.38 0.34
N ASP A 64 -8.66 -10.06 0.96
CA ASP A 64 -9.60 -9.45 1.90
C ASP A 64 -9.83 -10.36 3.10
N ILE A 65 -10.23 -9.80 4.23
CA ILE A 65 -10.61 -10.57 5.40
C ILE A 65 -11.95 -11.30 5.18
N ASN A 66 -12.78 -10.77 4.30
CA ASN A 66 -14.03 -11.38 3.88
C ASN A 66 -13.84 -12.14 2.57
N PRO A 67 -14.63 -13.19 2.30
CA PRO A 67 -14.57 -13.88 1.02
C PRO A 67 -15.16 -12.99 -0.09
N VAL A 68 -14.39 -12.77 -1.14
CA VAL A 68 -14.82 -12.00 -2.32
C VAL A 68 -14.73 -12.87 -3.57
N THR A 69 -15.79 -12.90 -4.35
CA THR A 69 -15.82 -13.63 -5.62
C THR A 69 -16.03 -12.66 -6.77
N ILE A 70 -15.14 -12.69 -7.75
CA ILE A 70 -15.17 -11.81 -8.91
C ILE A 70 -15.25 -12.64 -10.18
N ALA A 71 -16.13 -12.26 -11.09
CA ALA A 71 -16.14 -12.79 -12.45
C ALA A 71 -15.01 -12.13 -13.27
N ALA A 72 -13.81 -12.72 -13.19
CA ALA A 72 -12.68 -12.29 -14.02
C ALA A 72 -13.00 -12.44 -15.51
N ARG A 73 -12.62 -11.45 -16.33
CA ARG A 73 -12.89 -11.47 -17.77
C ARG A 73 -12.01 -12.47 -18.52
N ASP A 74 -10.73 -12.56 -18.15
CA ASP A 74 -9.73 -13.38 -18.85
C ASP A 74 -8.94 -14.31 -17.91
N GLY A 75 -9.43 -14.52 -16.68
CA GLY A 75 -8.83 -15.44 -15.71
C GLY A 75 -7.55 -14.93 -15.03
N ARG A 76 -7.20 -13.65 -15.20
CA ARG A 76 -6.00 -13.08 -14.57
C ARG A 76 -6.23 -12.58 -13.14
N ILE A 77 -7.46 -12.52 -12.65
CA ILE A 77 -7.79 -12.17 -11.26
C ILE A 77 -7.81 -13.44 -10.40
N ALA A 78 -7.25 -13.34 -9.19
CA ALA A 78 -7.44 -14.27 -8.09
C ALA A 78 -7.80 -13.50 -6.82
N THR A 79 -8.64 -14.09 -5.98
CA THR A 79 -8.98 -13.55 -4.66
C THR A 79 -8.61 -14.55 -3.58
N GLU A 80 -8.07 -14.05 -2.47
CA GLU A 80 -7.68 -14.84 -1.31
C GLU A 80 -8.32 -14.26 -0.05
N GLN A 81 -8.81 -15.13 0.83
CA GLN A 81 -9.36 -14.71 2.11
C GLN A 81 -8.31 -14.81 3.20
N ALA A 82 -7.81 -13.66 3.68
CA ALA A 82 -6.86 -13.61 4.78
C ALA A 82 -6.77 -12.19 5.37
N SER A 83 -6.15 -12.09 6.55
CA SER A 83 -5.77 -10.80 7.13
C SER A 83 -4.52 -10.24 6.45
N GLN A 84 -4.49 -8.92 6.19
CA GLN A 84 -3.29 -8.20 5.75
C GLN A 84 -2.11 -8.36 6.74
N ALA A 85 -2.39 -8.60 8.01
CA ALA A 85 -1.40 -8.75 9.08
C ALA A 85 -0.98 -10.22 9.33
N ASP A 86 -1.36 -11.18 8.47
CA ASP A 86 -0.92 -12.58 8.55
C ASP A 86 0.26 -12.86 7.61
N PRO A 87 1.52 -12.87 8.09
CA PRO A 87 2.68 -13.10 7.24
C PRO A 87 2.70 -14.48 6.58
N ALA A 88 2.09 -15.49 7.21
CA ALA A 88 2.04 -16.84 6.64
C ALA A 88 1.06 -16.88 5.45
N ALA A 89 -0.10 -16.24 5.57
CA ALA A 89 -1.04 -16.09 4.46
C ALA A 89 -0.42 -15.29 3.31
N LEU A 90 0.19 -14.15 3.59
CA LEU A 90 0.88 -13.33 2.58
C LEU A 90 1.99 -14.13 1.86
N GLY A 91 2.72 -14.97 2.59
CA GLY A 91 3.71 -15.89 2.03
C GLY A 91 3.10 -16.93 1.07
N ARG A 92 1.96 -17.52 1.43
CA ARG A 92 1.21 -18.46 0.56
C ARG A 92 0.70 -17.75 -0.69
N VAL A 93 0.11 -16.56 -0.55
CA VAL A 93 -0.38 -15.75 -1.68
C VAL A 93 0.73 -15.50 -2.69
N ARG A 94 1.91 -15.07 -2.22
CA ARG A 94 3.07 -14.88 -3.11
C ARG A 94 3.47 -16.20 -3.78
N ALA A 95 3.64 -17.27 -3.03
CA ALA A 95 4.09 -18.56 -3.57
C ALA A 95 3.14 -19.11 -4.65
N THR A 96 1.83 -18.89 -4.48
CA THR A 96 0.80 -19.38 -5.40
C THR A 96 0.66 -18.52 -6.65
N HIS A 97 0.67 -17.18 -6.50
CA HIS A 97 0.25 -16.29 -7.58
C HIS A 97 1.38 -15.46 -8.19
N ALA A 98 2.47 -15.21 -7.46
CA ALA A 98 3.59 -14.38 -7.87
C ALA A 98 4.91 -14.88 -7.26
N PRO A 99 5.41 -16.08 -7.64
CA PRO A 99 6.60 -16.67 -7.02
C PRO A 99 7.84 -15.78 -7.14
N ASP A 100 7.93 -14.98 -8.20
CA ASP A 100 9.00 -13.99 -8.40
C ASP A 100 8.79 -12.67 -7.64
N GLY A 101 7.64 -12.49 -6.97
CA GLY A 101 7.24 -11.27 -6.28
C GLY A 101 6.29 -10.39 -7.08
N PHE A 102 5.83 -9.31 -6.45
CA PHE A 102 4.90 -8.34 -7.03
C PHE A 102 5.64 -7.13 -7.57
N ASP A 103 5.17 -6.57 -8.68
CA ASP A 103 5.66 -5.29 -9.23
C ASP A 103 4.97 -4.11 -8.55
N LEU A 104 3.70 -4.31 -8.14
CA LEU A 104 2.87 -3.33 -7.46
C LEU A 104 2.14 -4.00 -6.30
N ILE A 105 2.17 -3.36 -5.12
CA ILE A 105 1.35 -3.72 -3.97
C ILE A 105 0.55 -2.49 -3.56
N ILE A 106 -0.76 -2.66 -3.34
CA ILE A 106 -1.68 -1.61 -2.89
C ILE A 106 -2.25 -2.04 -1.54
N ASP A 107 -2.11 -1.21 -0.52
CA ASP A 107 -2.69 -1.38 0.80
C ASP A 107 -3.88 -0.42 0.95
N ASP A 108 -5.07 -0.96 0.78
CA ASP A 108 -6.37 -0.31 0.88
C ASP A 108 -7.28 -1.09 1.85
N ALA A 109 -6.68 -1.70 2.89
CA ALA A 109 -7.41 -2.66 3.72
C ALA A 109 -8.04 -2.03 4.97
N SER A 110 -7.36 -2.09 6.12
CA SER A 110 -7.98 -1.71 7.40
C SER A 110 -7.88 -0.23 7.73
N HIS A 111 -6.95 0.48 7.11
CA HIS A 111 -6.54 1.85 7.45
C HIS A 111 -6.23 2.02 8.95
N VAL A 112 -5.70 0.97 9.56
CA VAL A 112 -5.21 0.94 10.94
C VAL A 112 -3.70 0.81 10.89
N GLY A 113 -2.98 1.81 11.40
CA GLY A 113 -1.53 1.92 11.26
C GLY A 113 -0.74 0.70 11.67
N ALA A 114 -1.14 0.02 12.76
CA ALA A 114 -0.47 -1.19 13.22
C ALA A 114 -0.55 -2.34 12.19
N PHE A 115 -1.68 -2.49 11.51
CA PHE A 115 -1.86 -3.54 10.50
C PHE A 115 -1.19 -3.18 9.18
N SER A 116 -1.35 -1.93 8.73
CA SER A 116 -0.68 -1.45 7.50
C SER A 116 0.84 -1.45 7.64
N GLU A 117 1.37 -1.06 8.80
CA GLU A 117 2.81 -1.12 9.07
C GLU A 117 3.32 -2.57 9.08
N ALA A 118 2.60 -3.50 9.70
CA ALA A 118 2.97 -4.91 9.71
C ALA A 118 2.98 -5.51 8.29
N ALA A 119 1.94 -5.22 7.50
CA ALA A 119 1.85 -5.61 6.09
C ALA A 119 3.00 -5.02 5.28
N PHE A 120 3.23 -3.71 5.39
CA PHE A 120 4.32 -3.01 4.69
C PHE A 120 5.68 -3.63 4.97
N ARG A 121 6.05 -3.79 6.25
CA ARG A 121 7.34 -4.34 6.65
C ARG A 121 7.59 -5.73 6.10
N HIS A 122 6.55 -6.56 6.05
CA HIS A 122 6.64 -7.92 5.52
C HIS A 122 6.70 -7.93 3.99
N LEU A 123 5.76 -7.26 3.34
CA LEU A 123 5.58 -7.30 1.89
C LEU A 123 6.65 -6.50 1.15
N PHE A 124 6.96 -5.29 1.60
CA PHE A 124 7.94 -4.43 0.95
C PHE A 124 9.31 -5.08 0.90
N ARG A 125 9.73 -5.68 2.01
CA ARG A 125 11.04 -6.33 2.08
C ARG A 125 11.10 -7.63 1.28
N ARG A 126 10.08 -8.49 1.41
CA ARG A 126 10.16 -9.90 1.02
C ARG A 126 9.41 -10.24 -0.26
N HIS A 127 8.39 -9.48 -0.62
CA HIS A 127 7.45 -9.82 -1.68
C HIS A 127 7.41 -8.80 -2.81
N LEU A 128 7.76 -7.54 -2.55
CA LEU A 128 7.89 -6.52 -3.58
C LEU A 128 9.22 -6.71 -4.32
N LYS A 129 9.18 -6.71 -5.65
CA LYS A 129 10.37 -6.81 -6.49
C LYS A 129 11.25 -5.56 -6.37
N PRO A 130 12.56 -5.65 -6.68
CA PRO A 130 13.38 -4.47 -6.95
C PRO A 130 12.72 -3.58 -8.01
N GLY A 131 12.75 -2.27 -7.81
CA GLY A 131 12.07 -1.28 -8.66
C GLY A 131 10.54 -1.25 -8.53
N GLY A 132 9.95 -2.09 -7.68
CA GLY A 132 8.51 -2.16 -7.46
C GLY A 132 7.97 -0.99 -6.62
N LEU A 133 6.64 -0.83 -6.66
CA LEU A 133 5.92 0.21 -5.94
C LEU A 133 4.99 -0.37 -4.87
N TYR A 134 4.97 0.27 -3.70
CA TYR A 134 3.99 0.02 -2.64
C TYR A 134 3.14 1.27 -2.47
N VAL A 135 1.83 1.13 -2.62
CA VAL A 135 0.86 2.23 -2.47
C VAL A 135 0.08 2.02 -1.18
N ILE A 136 -0.13 3.08 -0.42
CA ILE A 136 -0.92 3.07 0.81
C ILE A 136 -2.05 4.08 0.63
N GLU A 137 -3.29 3.62 0.69
CA GLU A 137 -4.48 4.46 0.56
C GLU A 137 -5.05 4.86 1.94
N ASP A 138 -5.84 5.91 1.93
CA ASP A 138 -6.64 6.40 3.05
C ASP A 138 -5.87 6.63 4.37
N TRP A 139 -4.58 6.98 4.26
CA TRP A 139 -3.73 7.22 5.42
C TRP A 139 -4.24 8.38 6.32
N GLY A 140 -5.08 9.26 5.79
CA GLY A 140 -5.69 10.38 6.51
C GLY A 140 -6.74 9.97 7.54
N THR A 141 -7.22 8.71 7.53
CA THR A 141 -8.16 8.16 8.54
C THR A 141 -7.61 8.27 9.96
N GLY A 142 -6.30 8.29 10.13
CA GLY A 142 -5.66 8.52 11.41
C GLY A 142 -5.95 9.90 12.05
N TYR A 143 -6.56 10.84 11.30
CA TYR A 143 -7.04 12.13 11.84
C TYR A 143 -8.54 12.12 12.18
N TRP A 144 -9.28 11.07 11.82
CA TRP A 144 -10.72 11.04 12.00
C TRP A 144 -11.09 10.50 13.39
N PRO A 145 -11.82 11.26 14.23
CA PRO A 145 -12.13 10.84 15.60
C PRO A 145 -12.95 9.56 15.66
N ASP A 146 -13.78 9.30 14.65
CA ASP A 146 -14.63 8.10 14.58
C ASP A 146 -13.90 6.87 14.00
N TRP A 147 -12.64 7.03 13.57
CA TRP A 147 -11.84 5.92 13.07
C TRP A 147 -11.02 5.28 14.20
N GLN A 148 -10.73 4.00 14.06
CA GLN A 148 -10.07 3.22 15.11
C GLN A 148 -8.74 3.82 15.58
N ASP A 149 -7.94 4.37 14.67
CA ASP A 149 -6.69 5.06 15.01
C ASP A 149 -6.95 6.49 15.52
N GLY A 150 -7.92 7.17 14.96
CA GLY A 150 -8.26 8.56 15.30
C GLY A 150 -8.89 8.73 16.68
N GLY A 151 -9.70 7.77 17.12
CA GLY A 151 -10.37 7.80 18.44
C GLY A 151 -9.42 7.86 19.64
N ARG A 152 -8.13 7.62 19.45
CA ARG A 152 -7.10 7.78 20.49
C ARG A 152 -6.60 9.21 20.68
N PHE A 153 -7.00 10.13 19.81
CA PHE A 153 -6.60 11.55 19.87
C PHE A 153 -7.61 12.44 20.58
N GLU A 154 -8.59 11.87 21.27
CA GLU A 154 -9.64 12.61 21.99
C GLU A 154 -9.13 13.40 23.21
N GLU A 155 -7.86 13.29 23.58
CA GLU A 155 -7.29 14.06 24.68
C GLU A 155 -6.60 15.34 24.20
N PRO A 156 -7.29 16.50 24.25
CA PRO A 156 -6.71 17.82 23.91
C PRO A 156 -5.53 18.20 24.82
N ALA A 157 -5.38 17.54 25.96
CA ALA A 157 -4.35 17.84 26.96
C ALA A 157 -2.90 17.57 26.47
N ALA A 158 -2.73 16.81 25.40
CA ALA A 158 -1.42 16.54 24.81
C ALA A 158 -1.06 17.47 23.65
N TYR A 159 -1.97 18.33 23.19
CA TYR A 159 -1.70 19.23 22.08
C TYR A 159 -1.14 20.57 22.57
N ASP A 160 0.15 20.74 22.46
CA ASP A 160 0.89 21.95 22.86
C ASP A 160 0.92 23.03 21.75
N GLY A 161 0.19 22.83 20.67
CA GLY A 161 0.16 23.70 19.49
C GLY A 161 1.32 23.48 18.51
N ARG A 162 2.25 22.58 18.81
CA ARG A 162 3.47 22.33 18.04
C ARG A 162 3.49 20.94 17.42
N ARG A 163 2.93 19.94 18.10
CA ARG A 163 2.95 18.57 17.68
C ARG A 163 1.56 17.95 17.77
N LEU A 164 1.04 17.50 16.62
CA LEU A 164 -0.24 16.79 16.61
C LEU A 164 -0.11 15.44 17.33
N PRO A 165 -1.12 14.99 18.07
CA PRO A 165 -1.14 13.66 18.71
C PRO A 165 -0.88 12.53 17.71
N SER A 166 -1.35 12.67 16.46
CA SER A 166 -1.14 11.71 15.36
C SER A 166 0.33 11.54 14.92
N HIS A 167 1.28 12.36 15.40
CA HIS A 167 2.66 12.29 14.92
C HIS A 167 3.33 10.93 15.18
N ASP A 168 3.01 10.26 16.25
CA ASP A 168 3.68 9.02 16.69
C ASP A 168 2.75 7.81 16.67
N PHE A 169 1.53 7.96 16.16
CA PHE A 169 0.52 6.94 16.33
C PHE A 169 -0.29 6.68 15.04
N GLY A 170 -0.80 5.44 14.90
CA GLY A 170 -1.71 5.03 13.85
C GLY A 170 -1.14 5.17 12.44
N MET A 171 -2.03 5.30 11.46
CA MET A 171 -1.65 5.49 10.04
C MET A 171 -0.75 6.69 9.84
N VAL A 172 -1.08 7.82 10.46
CA VAL A 172 -0.30 9.06 10.30
C VAL A 172 1.10 8.90 10.86
N GLY A 173 1.23 8.31 12.05
CA GLY A 173 2.52 8.03 12.66
C GLY A 173 3.35 7.05 11.83
N PHE A 174 2.73 6.02 11.26
CA PHE A 174 3.38 5.08 10.36
C PHE A 174 3.92 5.80 9.11
N ILE A 175 3.09 6.57 8.40
CA ILE A 175 3.54 7.31 7.20
C ILE A 175 4.70 8.27 7.51
N LYS A 176 4.66 8.96 8.65
CA LYS A 176 5.75 9.87 9.05
C LYS A 176 7.07 9.13 9.30
N ARG A 177 7.02 7.94 9.87
CA ARG A 177 8.23 7.11 10.06
C ARG A 177 8.83 6.60 8.76
N LEU A 178 8.06 6.50 7.68
CA LEU A 178 8.61 6.13 6.35
C LEU A 178 9.63 7.14 5.83
N VAL A 179 9.57 8.40 6.27
CA VAL A 179 10.56 9.43 5.93
C VAL A 179 11.96 9.04 6.42
N ASP A 180 12.05 8.47 7.61
CA ASP A 180 13.32 8.05 8.19
C ASP A 180 13.97 6.92 7.36
N PHE A 181 13.17 6.07 6.75
CA PHE A 181 13.66 4.95 5.92
C PHE A 181 14.19 5.39 4.54
N CYS A 182 13.92 6.63 4.11
CA CYS A 182 14.47 7.17 2.87
C CYS A 182 15.97 7.60 3.01
N HIS A 183 16.50 7.70 4.22
CA HIS A 183 17.85 8.20 4.46
C HIS A 183 18.70 7.27 5.33
N GLN A 184 18.86 6.04 4.86
CA GLN A 184 19.53 4.95 5.58
C GLN A 184 20.97 5.31 6.01
N ASP A 185 21.75 5.90 5.11
CA ASP A 185 23.14 6.25 5.38
C ASP A 185 23.26 7.28 6.52
N ALA A 186 22.36 8.27 6.55
CA ALA A 186 22.36 9.26 7.62
C ALA A 186 21.95 8.65 8.97
N LEU A 187 21.02 7.69 8.97
CA LEU A 187 20.67 6.96 10.19
C LEU A 187 21.82 6.09 10.71
N GLN A 188 22.58 5.45 9.82
CA GLN A 188 23.75 4.66 10.19
C GLN A 188 24.84 5.55 10.84
N ILE A 189 25.12 6.70 10.24
CA ILE A 189 26.12 7.65 10.74
C ILE A 189 25.70 8.29 12.06
N GLY A 190 24.43 8.72 12.15
CA GLY A 190 23.94 9.52 13.28
C GLY A 190 23.50 8.74 14.50
N LEU A 191 22.86 7.62 14.32
CA LEU A 191 22.18 6.87 15.40
C LEU A 191 22.69 5.45 15.55
N GLY A 192 22.93 4.75 14.46
CA GLY A 192 23.17 3.30 14.50
C GLY A 192 22.00 2.51 15.12
N GLY A 193 22.28 1.28 15.54
CA GLY A 193 21.32 0.48 16.29
C GLY A 193 20.14 -0.07 15.48
N PRO A 194 19.04 -0.51 16.17
CA PRO A 194 17.95 -1.25 15.54
C PRO A 194 17.21 -0.48 14.44
N LEU A 195 17.01 0.83 14.61
CA LEU A 195 16.31 1.65 13.62
C LEU A 195 17.10 1.77 12.31
N ALA A 196 18.42 1.97 12.41
CA ALA A 196 19.28 2.02 11.24
C ALA A 196 19.33 0.67 10.49
N ALA A 197 19.43 -0.43 11.23
CA ALA A 197 19.40 -1.77 10.66
C ALA A 197 18.04 -2.07 9.96
N GLU A 198 16.96 -1.55 10.51
CA GLU A 198 15.64 -1.68 9.90
C GLU A 198 15.51 -0.85 8.63
N ALA A 199 15.98 0.40 8.63
CA ALA A 199 15.99 1.26 7.46
C ALA A 199 16.80 0.64 6.31
N GLU A 200 17.97 0.09 6.62
CA GLU A 200 18.78 -0.66 5.65
C GLU A 200 18.04 -1.89 5.11
N ALA A 201 17.36 -2.63 5.97
CA ALA A 201 16.60 -3.82 5.57
C ALA A 201 15.39 -3.52 4.69
N LEU A 202 14.75 -2.34 4.86
CA LEU A 202 13.63 -1.91 4.04
C LEU A 202 14.09 -1.28 2.73
N ALA A 203 15.18 -0.52 2.75
CA ALA A 203 15.78 0.08 1.57
C ALA A 203 14.76 0.90 0.73
N VAL A 204 14.17 1.96 1.31
CA VAL A 204 13.23 2.83 0.60
C VAL A 204 13.98 3.77 -0.34
N ALA A 205 13.66 3.72 -1.64
CA ALA A 205 14.27 4.59 -2.65
C ALA A 205 13.67 6.00 -2.67
N PHE A 206 12.35 6.08 -2.50
CA PHE A 206 11.63 7.35 -2.44
C PHE A 206 10.29 7.19 -1.72
N LEU A 207 9.78 8.31 -1.22
CA LEU A 207 8.45 8.46 -0.64
C LEU A 207 7.74 9.64 -1.31
N SER A 208 6.54 9.42 -1.83
CA SER A 208 5.69 10.48 -2.39
C SER A 208 4.36 10.52 -1.66
N VAL A 209 4.15 11.59 -0.90
CA VAL A 209 2.97 11.74 -0.03
C VAL A 209 1.99 12.72 -0.67
N HIS A 210 0.73 12.29 -0.79
CA HIS A 210 -0.39 13.06 -1.33
C HIS A 210 -1.58 13.00 -0.38
N ALA A 211 -2.61 13.79 -0.65
CA ALA A 211 -3.85 13.73 0.11
C ALA A 211 -4.50 12.34 -0.05
N GLY A 212 -4.56 11.59 1.06
CA GLY A 212 -5.13 10.25 1.14
C GLY A 212 -4.29 9.11 0.56
N ILE A 213 -3.26 9.36 -0.24
CA ILE A 213 -2.48 8.31 -0.90
C ILE A 213 -0.97 8.55 -0.81
N VAL A 214 -0.21 7.49 -0.53
CA VAL A 214 1.26 7.51 -0.45
C VAL A 214 1.83 6.46 -1.37
N VAL A 215 2.89 6.81 -2.10
CA VAL A 215 3.63 5.88 -2.96
C VAL A 215 5.06 5.72 -2.43
N VAL A 216 5.47 4.48 -2.20
CA VAL A 216 6.80 4.10 -1.71
C VAL A 216 7.50 3.29 -2.77
N GLY A 217 8.67 3.74 -3.22
CA GLY A 217 9.47 3.04 -4.23
C GLY A 217 10.55 2.18 -3.58
N LYS A 218 10.72 0.97 -4.10
CA LYS A 218 11.83 0.09 -3.76
C LYS A 218 12.99 0.31 -4.74
N PRO A 219 14.25 0.33 -4.30
CA PRO A 219 15.41 0.38 -5.20
C PRO A 219 15.40 -0.74 -6.25
N ALA A 220 15.98 -0.45 -7.43
CA ALA A 220 16.14 -1.41 -8.52
C ALA A 220 17.21 -2.46 -8.21
#